data_fe2fb6e8c5954b55a13fbf2511ffbace
#
_entry.id   fe2fb6e8c5954b55a13fbf2511ffbace
#
_cell.length_a   1.000
_cell.length_b   1.000
_cell.length_c   1.000
_cell.angle_alpha   90.00
_cell.angle_beta   90.00
_cell.angle_gamma   90.00
#
_symmetry.space_group_name_H-M   'P 1'
#
loop_
_entity.id
_entity.type
_entity.pdbx_description
1 polymer ?
#
loop_
_entity_poly.entity_id
_entity_poly.type
_entity_poly.pdbx_seq_one_letter_code
_entity_poly.pdbx_strand_id
1 'polypeptide(L)'
;MEIEDGSTRTGHVTCGSWIRRPEKANWVVLGRAARRRGSSVLSPGVIEIFSFDPRTSSLSSSPLATHTLEESDGDPIATAVHPGGDDFVCSTTKGGCKLFEVCGGETVIKISDQKPLPLEVVGPQKCLVFSFDGSKLAAGGVDGCLRILEWPNLRLILEEPKAHKSIKDMDFSLDSEFLATTSTDGSARIWKAEDGFPLATLARNSDENIELCRFSKDGTKPFLFCAAQRGDTPVVNVYDISTWKKIGFKKLIRKAASTMAVSLDGKYLALGSKDGDVSVAEVKTMEIYHYSKRLHLGQSIALLEFCPSERVLLTSSTQWGEMVTRLSVPSDWKDWQIYLLLLGLFMVSAIACYIFFKNSDSFWNFPLGKGQTRPKVSFFGDSKPSDDQSKGNPFGPVEL
;
A
#
# COMPACT_ATOMS: atom_id res chain seq x y z
N MET A 1 33.53 22.61 -24.09
CA MET A 1 33.43 22.12 -22.71
C MET A 1 32.12 21.33 -22.68
N GLU A 2 32.21 20.08 -23.17
CA GLU A 2 31.08 19.15 -23.22
C GLU A 2 30.79 18.70 -21.80
N ILE A 3 29.60 18.96 -21.36
CA ILE A 3 29.09 18.40 -20.11
C ILE A 3 28.80 16.93 -20.43
N GLU A 4 29.64 16.04 -19.97
CA GLU A 4 29.35 14.61 -19.94
C GLU A 4 28.13 14.42 -19.03
N ASP A 5 26.95 14.30 -19.68
CA ASP A 5 25.72 13.91 -19.03
C ASP A 5 25.84 12.42 -18.63
N GLY A 6 26.10 12.20 -17.36
CA GLY A 6 26.36 10.89 -16.77
C GLY A 6 25.14 9.94 -16.71
N SER A 7 24.26 10.00 -17.70
CA SER A 7 23.07 9.13 -17.80
C SER A 7 23.08 8.33 -19.08
N THR A 8 23.94 7.34 -19.17
CA THR A 8 23.82 6.24 -20.17
C THR A 8 22.82 5.19 -19.70
N ARG A 9 21.66 5.58 -19.17
CA ARG A 9 20.59 4.61 -18.87
C ARG A 9 19.92 4.21 -20.17
N THR A 10 19.96 2.92 -20.46
CA THR A 10 19.43 2.30 -21.67
C THR A 10 17.89 2.27 -21.60
N GLY A 11 17.22 3.01 -22.50
CA GLY A 11 15.76 2.93 -22.65
C GLY A 11 14.93 3.60 -21.55
N HIS A 12 13.62 3.77 -21.82
CA HIS A 12 12.66 4.30 -20.84
C HIS A 12 12.05 3.16 -20.00
N VAL A 13 11.65 3.49 -18.77
CA VAL A 13 10.99 2.53 -17.87
C VAL A 13 9.56 2.28 -18.33
N THR A 14 9.20 1.03 -18.56
CA THR A 14 7.88 0.60 -19.02
C THR A 14 7.02 0.02 -17.91
N CYS A 15 7.65 -0.69 -16.99
CA CYS A 15 7.00 -1.34 -15.86
C CYS A 15 7.97 -1.44 -14.68
N GLY A 16 7.47 -1.75 -13.50
CA GLY A 16 8.27 -1.98 -12.33
C GLY A 16 7.43 -2.28 -11.11
N SER A 17 8.07 -2.77 -10.06
CA SER A 17 7.42 -3.04 -8.78
C SER A 17 8.45 -3.13 -7.65
N TRP A 18 7.99 -2.87 -6.42
CA TRP A 18 8.81 -3.07 -5.22
C TRP A 18 8.92 -4.55 -4.88
N ILE A 19 10.15 -4.99 -4.58
CA ILE A 19 10.43 -6.31 -4.05
C ILE A 19 10.45 -6.22 -2.53
N ARG A 20 9.55 -6.98 -1.88
CA ARG A 20 9.50 -7.05 -0.42
C ARG A 20 10.35 -8.23 0.03
N ARG A 21 11.32 -7.99 0.90
CA ARG A 21 12.05 -9.05 1.58
C ARG A 21 11.94 -8.88 3.09
N PRO A 22 11.86 -9.98 3.87
CA PRO A 22 11.81 -9.92 5.33
C PRO A 22 13.02 -9.20 5.96
N GLU A 23 14.16 -9.21 5.29
CA GLU A 23 15.45 -8.70 5.76
C GLU A 23 15.69 -7.19 5.53
N LYS A 24 14.64 -6.41 5.31
CA LYS A 24 14.69 -4.93 5.22
C LYS A 24 15.35 -4.33 3.96
N ALA A 25 15.77 -5.10 3.00
CA ALA A 25 16.25 -4.54 1.74
C ALA A 25 15.06 -4.17 0.85
N ASN A 26 14.79 -2.87 0.72
CA ASN A 26 13.82 -2.39 -0.25
C ASN A 26 14.47 -2.38 -1.62
N TRP A 27 14.15 -3.36 -2.42
CA TRP A 27 14.58 -3.43 -3.80
C TRP A 27 13.43 -3.08 -4.74
N VAL A 28 13.80 -2.57 -5.90
CA VAL A 28 12.86 -2.24 -6.97
C VAL A 28 13.29 -3.00 -8.22
N VAL A 29 12.37 -3.73 -8.81
CA VAL A 29 12.52 -4.26 -10.17
C VAL A 29 11.97 -3.25 -11.16
N LEU A 30 12.73 -2.94 -12.20
CA LEU A 30 12.34 -2.03 -13.28
C LEU A 30 12.57 -2.74 -14.63
N GLY A 31 11.55 -2.70 -15.48
CA GLY A 31 11.65 -3.11 -16.87
C GLY A 31 11.89 -1.89 -17.76
N ARG A 32 12.89 -1.98 -18.64
CA ARG A 32 13.21 -0.91 -19.60
C ARG A 32 13.07 -1.42 -21.03
N ALA A 33 12.43 -0.60 -21.86
CA ALA A 33 12.32 -0.89 -23.29
C ALA A 33 13.67 -0.85 -24.00
N ALA A 34 13.76 -1.57 -25.10
CA ALA A 34 14.87 -1.51 -26.01
C ALA A 34 15.08 -0.10 -26.56
N ARG A 35 16.33 0.33 -26.65
CA ARG A 35 16.67 1.57 -27.34
C ARG A 35 16.77 1.32 -28.84
N ARG A 36 16.00 2.03 -29.61
CA ARG A 36 15.95 1.88 -31.07
C ARG A 36 16.31 3.18 -31.76
N ARG A 37 16.94 3.09 -32.92
CA ARG A 37 17.17 4.20 -33.84
C ARG A 37 16.64 3.79 -35.22
N GLY A 38 15.45 4.25 -35.57
CA GLY A 38 14.72 3.75 -36.71
C GLY A 38 14.37 2.26 -36.54
N SER A 39 14.74 1.42 -37.49
CA SER A 39 14.56 -0.04 -37.45
C SER A 39 15.64 -0.79 -36.68
N SER A 40 16.76 -0.13 -36.35
CA SER A 40 17.90 -0.78 -35.69
C SER A 40 17.73 -0.76 -34.16
N VAL A 41 17.91 -1.92 -33.52
CA VAL A 41 17.96 -2.07 -32.07
C VAL A 41 19.38 -1.71 -31.61
N LEU A 42 19.51 -0.64 -30.81
CA LEU A 42 20.80 -0.21 -30.25
C LEU A 42 21.13 -0.92 -28.95
N SER A 43 20.11 -1.22 -28.14
CA SER A 43 20.21 -2.05 -26.95
C SER A 43 18.90 -2.82 -26.76
N PRO A 44 18.96 -4.10 -26.32
CA PRO A 44 17.76 -4.89 -26.05
C PRO A 44 16.98 -4.35 -24.84
N GLY A 45 15.77 -4.87 -24.62
CA GLY A 45 15.02 -4.67 -23.39
C GLY A 45 15.75 -5.32 -22.21
N VAL A 46 15.66 -4.70 -21.04
CA VAL A 46 16.34 -5.19 -19.84
C VAL A 46 15.42 -5.14 -18.63
N ILE A 47 15.66 -6.04 -17.70
CA ILE A 47 15.08 -6.05 -16.36
C ILE A 47 16.21 -5.77 -15.39
N GLU A 48 16.05 -4.77 -14.55
CA GLU A 48 17.06 -4.30 -13.61
C GLU A 48 16.51 -4.28 -12.19
N ILE A 49 17.35 -4.62 -11.21
CA ILE A 49 17.03 -4.49 -9.79
C ILE A 49 17.92 -3.41 -9.19
N PHE A 50 17.28 -2.45 -8.52
CA PHE A 50 17.94 -1.36 -7.80
C PHE A 50 17.68 -1.50 -6.30
N SER A 51 18.63 -1.05 -5.48
CA SER A 51 18.40 -0.83 -4.04
C SER A 51 17.90 0.57 -3.79
N PHE A 52 17.04 0.68 -2.79
CA PHE A 52 16.54 1.96 -2.28
C PHE A 52 17.22 2.31 -0.97
N ASP A 53 17.78 3.52 -0.88
CA ASP A 53 18.33 4.07 0.35
C ASP A 53 17.30 4.99 1.03
N PRO A 54 16.78 4.61 2.22
CA PRO A 54 15.81 5.42 2.95
C PRO A 54 16.35 6.78 3.41
N ARG A 55 17.69 6.91 3.59
CA ARG A 55 18.32 8.14 4.09
C ARG A 55 18.33 9.23 3.02
N THR A 56 18.71 8.86 1.82
CA THR A 56 18.77 9.77 0.66
C THR A 56 17.44 9.83 -0.10
N SER A 57 16.52 8.88 0.16
CA SER A 57 15.29 8.68 -0.59
C SER A 57 15.53 8.54 -2.09
N SER A 58 16.57 7.81 -2.47
CA SER A 58 16.98 7.60 -3.85
C SER A 58 17.28 6.13 -4.13
N LEU A 59 17.19 5.76 -5.41
CA LEU A 59 17.66 4.47 -5.88
C LEU A 59 19.19 4.50 -6.08
N SER A 60 19.81 3.32 -5.98
CA SER A 60 21.24 3.17 -6.27
C SER A 60 21.59 3.70 -7.66
N SER A 61 22.79 4.25 -7.82
CA SER A 61 23.24 4.80 -9.10
C SER A 61 23.42 3.75 -10.20
N SER A 62 23.72 2.52 -9.80
CA SER A 62 23.87 1.35 -10.68
C SER A 62 22.90 0.25 -10.25
N PRO A 63 22.42 -0.60 -11.17
CA PRO A 63 21.61 -1.75 -10.82
C PRO A 63 22.44 -2.77 -10.04
N LEU A 64 21.80 -3.44 -9.09
CA LEU A 64 22.38 -4.58 -8.35
C LEU A 64 22.45 -5.82 -9.23
N ALA A 65 21.46 -6.00 -10.08
CA ALA A 65 21.38 -7.09 -11.04
C ALA A 65 20.70 -6.60 -12.33
N THR A 66 21.13 -7.17 -13.46
CA THR A 66 20.57 -6.88 -14.79
C THR A 66 20.36 -8.19 -15.52
N HIS A 67 19.17 -8.35 -16.09
CA HIS A 67 18.84 -9.44 -17.01
C HIS A 67 18.46 -8.85 -18.37
N THR A 68 19.14 -9.27 -19.41
CA THR A 68 18.89 -8.82 -20.78
C THR A 68 17.89 -9.75 -21.45
N LEU A 69 16.79 -9.19 -21.94
CA LEU A 69 15.79 -9.93 -22.70
C LEU A 69 16.28 -10.26 -24.10
N GLU A 70 15.85 -11.38 -24.62
CA GLU A 70 16.14 -11.76 -26.00
C GLU A 70 15.34 -10.88 -26.99
N GLU A 71 15.83 -10.80 -28.23
CA GLU A 71 15.15 -10.04 -29.29
C GLU A 71 13.78 -10.64 -29.64
N SER A 72 13.63 -11.95 -29.44
CA SER A 72 12.38 -12.71 -29.54
C SER A 72 11.34 -12.30 -28.51
N ASP A 73 11.75 -11.87 -27.31
CA ASP A 73 10.86 -11.45 -26.23
C ASP A 73 10.32 -10.04 -26.46
N GLY A 74 11.14 -9.16 -27.02
CA GLY A 74 10.81 -7.76 -27.20
C GLY A 74 10.98 -6.94 -25.92
N ASP A 75 10.08 -6.00 -25.68
CA ASP A 75 10.17 -5.05 -24.57
C ASP A 75 9.31 -5.52 -23.37
N PRO A 76 9.75 -5.32 -22.11
CA PRO A 76 8.92 -5.61 -20.95
C PRO A 76 7.71 -4.65 -20.89
N ILE A 77 6.53 -5.14 -20.51
CA ILE A 77 5.27 -4.37 -20.51
C ILE A 77 4.69 -4.26 -19.11
N ALA A 78 4.62 -5.37 -18.40
CA ALA A 78 4.02 -5.48 -17.08
C ALA A 78 4.87 -6.38 -16.19
N THR A 79 4.93 -6.05 -14.90
CA THR A 79 5.68 -6.84 -13.92
C THR A 79 4.82 -7.00 -12.67
N ALA A 80 4.77 -8.20 -12.13
CA ALA A 80 4.17 -8.49 -10.84
C ALA A 80 5.18 -9.24 -9.96
N VAL A 81 5.41 -8.76 -8.76
CA VAL A 81 6.29 -9.37 -7.77
C VAL A 81 5.45 -10.19 -6.80
N HIS A 82 5.87 -11.44 -6.56
CA HIS A 82 5.25 -12.28 -5.56
C HIS A 82 5.42 -11.67 -4.15
N PRO A 83 4.40 -11.73 -3.27
CA PRO A 83 4.50 -11.14 -1.93
C PRO A 83 5.67 -11.65 -1.08
N GLY A 84 6.16 -12.86 -1.32
CA GLY A 84 7.38 -13.41 -0.71
C GLY A 84 8.67 -12.74 -1.14
N GLY A 85 8.67 -12.04 -2.28
CA GLY A 85 9.80 -11.24 -2.75
C GLY A 85 10.91 -12.03 -3.48
N ASP A 86 10.76 -13.33 -3.63
CA ASP A 86 11.78 -14.17 -4.31
C ASP A 86 11.49 -14.33 -5.80
N ASP A 87 10.23 -14.31 -6.17
CA ASP A 87 9.78 -14.50 -7.55
C ASP A 87 9.09 -13.28 -8.10
N PHE A 88 9.22 -13.05 -9.39
CA PHE A 88 8.41 -12.08 -10.13
C PHE A 88 8.13 -12.56 -11.55
N VAL A 89 7.00 -12.14 -12.07
CA VAL A 89 6.57 -12.40 -13.44
C VAL A 89 6.65 -11.13 -14.24
N CYS A 90 7.23 -11.20 -15.43
CA CYS A 90 7.28 -10.10 -16.38
C CYS A 90 6.63 -10.53 -17.70
N SER A 91 5.71 -9.72 -18.19
CA SER A 91 5.14 -9.85 -19.54
C SER A 91 5.94 -9.01 -20.52
N THR A 92 6.13 -9.55 -21.71
CA THR A 92 6.88 -8.91 -22.79
C THR A 92 6.02 -8.70 -24.05
N THR A 93 6.48 -7.85 -24.95
CA THR A 93 5.70 -7.48 -26.15
C THR A 93 5.54 -8.59 -27.17
N LYS A 94 6.44 -9.59 -27.16
CA LYS A 94 6.46 -10.68 -28.16
C LYS A 94 6.43 -12.04 -27.52
N GLY A 95 7.13 -12.24 -26.40
CA GLY A 95 7.41 -13.55 -25.81
C GLY A 95 6.42 -13.98 -24.71
N GLY A 96 5.31 -13.26 -24.49
CA GLY A 96 4.37 -13.62 -23.42
C GLY A 96 4.90 -13.28 -22.02
N CYS A 97 4.64 -14.16 -21.04
CA CYS A 97 5.08 -13.96 -19.66
C CYS A 97 6.20 -14.90 -19.28
N LYS A 98 7.23 -14.38 -18.64
CA LYS A 98 8.35 -15.13 -18.07
C LYS A 98 8.39 -15.02 -16.56
N LEU A 99 8.78 -16.11 -15.92
CA LEU A 99 9.01 -16.19 -14.49
C LEU A 99 10.49 -16.01 -14.19
N PHE A 100 10.79 -15.11 -13.28
CA PHE A 100 12.14 -14.82 -12.81
C PHE A 100 12.25 -15.06 -11.31
N GLU A 101 13.38 -15.59 -10.88
CA GLU A 101 13.74 -15.73 -9.48
C GLU A 101 14.86 -14.77 -9.13
N VAL A 102 14.76 -14.14 -7.97
CA VAL A 102 15.80 -13.28 -7.40
C VAL A 102 16.65 -14.11 -6.45
N CYS A 103 17.76 -14.66 -6.96
CA CYS A 103 18.68 -15.46 -6.17
C CYS A 103 19.81 -14.62 -5.59
N GLY A 104 20.25 -14.94 -4.37
CA GLY A 104 21.48 -14.39 -3.78
C GLY A 104 21.27 -13.69 -2.44
N GLY A 105 22.39 -13.42 -1.78
CA GLY A 105 22.44 -12.71 -0.49
C GLY A 105 22.67 -11.21 -0.67
N GLU A 106 23.04 -10.52 0.42
CA GLU A 106 23.21 -9.04 0.45
C GLU A 106 24.24 -8.51 -0.56
N THR A 107 25.21 -9.32 -0.98
CA THR A 107 26.35 -8.86 -1.80
C THR A 107 26.25 -9.27 -3.27
N VAL A 108 25.50 -10.31 -3.62
CA VAL A 108 25.39 -10.79 -5.00
C VAL A 108 23.95 -11.19 -5.28
N ILE A 109 23.30 -10.44 -6.15
CA ILE A 109 21.94 -10.69 -6.62
C ILE A 109 22.02 -11.14 -8.08
N LYS A 110 21.27 -12.18 -8.41
CA LYS A 110 21.12 -12.66 -9.79
C LYS A 110 19.66 -12.80 -10.12
N ILE A 111 19.31 -12.45 -11.32
CA ILE A 111 18.01 -12.72 -11.92
C ILE A 111 18.21 -13.96 -12.78
N SER A 112 17.50 -15.04 -12.47
CA SER A 112 17.53 -16.25 -13.28
C SER A 112 16.17 -16.53 -13.89
N ASP A 113 16.16 -16.92 -15.15
CA ASP A 113 14.98 -17.43 -15.84
C ASP A 113 14.57 -18.77 -15.22
N GLN A 114 13.31 -18.89 -14.88
CA GLN A 114 12.72 -20.07 -14.29
C GLN A 114 11.92 -20.88 -15.34
N LYS A 115 11.19 -21.87 -14.85
CA LYS A 115 10.35 -22.74 -15.67
C LYS A 115 9.40 -21.95 -16.56
N PRO A 116 9.10 -22.43 -17.77
CA PRO A 116 8.13 -21.82 -18.65
C PRO A 116 6.76 -21.68 -17.97
N LEU A 117 6.21 -20.48 -18.03
CA LEU A 117 4.85 -20.22 -17.58
C LEU A 117 3.83 -20.69 -18.64
N PRO A 118 2.64 -21.18 -18.24
CA PRO A 118 1.56 -21.47 -19.20
C PRO A 118 1.14 -20.25 -20.03
N LEU A 119 1.66 -19.06 -19.71
CA LEU A 119 1.39 -17.78 -20.34
C LEU A 119 2.41 -17.37 -21.41
N GLU A 120 3.43 -18.16 -21.69
CA GLU A 120 4.45 -17.82 -22.70
C GLU A 120 3.87 -17.79 -24.12
N VAL A 121 2.92 -18.67 -24.42
CA VAL A 121 2.36 -18.84 -25.78
C VAL A 121 1.14 -17.94 -26.01
N VAL A 122 0.64 -17.25 -24.98
CA VAL A 122 -0.68 -16.58 -24.99
C VAL A 122 -0.63 -15.14 -25.48
N GLY A 123 0.55 -14.65 -25.83
CA GLY A 123 0.76 -13.26 -26.26
C GLY A 123 0.91 -12.29 -25.07
N PRO A 124 1.08 -10.99 -25.37
CA PRO A 124 1.40 -9.97 -24.38
C PRO A 124 0.26 -9.76 -23.37
N GLN A 125 0.58 -9.86 -22.09
CA GLN A 125 -0.33 -9.55 -20.99
C GLN A 125 -0.09 -8.12 -20.52
N LYS A 126 -1.15 -7.32 -20.52
CA LYS A 126 -1.08 -5.89 -20.17
C LYS A 126 -1.05 -5.65 -18.67
N CYS A 127 -1.68 -6.54 -17.93
CA CYS A 127 -1.79 -6.48 -16.48
C CYS A 127 -1.42 -7.83 -15.89
N LEU A 128 -0.62 -7.77 -14.84
CA LEU A 128 -0.23 -8.91 -14.01
C LEU A 128 -0.41 -8.49 -12.56
N VAL A 129 -0.98 -9.36 -11.73
CA VAL A 129 -1.11 -9.11 -10.29
C VAL A 129 -1.13 -10.42 -9.52
N PHE A 130 -0.38 -10.47 -8.42
CA PHE A 130 -0.48 -11.54 -7.43
C PHE A 130 -1.57 -11.23 -6.43
N SER A 131 -2.25 -12.25 -5.94
CA SER A 131 -3.09 -12.15 -4.75
C SER A 131 -2.25 -11.74 -3.53
N PHE A 132 -2.88 -11.14 -2.53
CA PHE A 132 -2.17 -10.61 -1.38
C PHE A 132 -1.48 -11.72 -0.55
N ASP A 133 -2.09 -12.90 -0.49
CA ASP A 133 -1.56 -14.11 0.14
C ASP A 133 -0.51 -14.85 -0.73
N GLY A 134 -0.31 -14.42 -1.97
CA GLY A 134 0.61 -15.05 -2.92
C GLY A 134 0.11 -16.37 -3.52
N SER A 135 -1.10 -16.82 -3.23
CA SER A 135 -1.60 -18.11 -3.70
C SER A 135 -2.06 -18.12 -5.16
N LYS A 136 -2.25 -16.94 -5.76
CA LYS A 136 -2.77 -16.80 -7.13
C LYS A 136 -2.05 -15.71 -7.92
N LEU A 137 -1.96 -15.94 -9.22
CA LEU A 137 -1.51 -14.96 -10.21
C LEU A 137 -2.64 -14.72 -11.21
N ALA A 138 -3.04 -13.46 -11.39
CA ALA A 138 -3.95 -13.07 -12.46
C ALA A 138 -3.19 -12.39 -13.59
N ALA A 139 -3.58 -12.71 -14.84
CA ALA A 139 -3.03 -12.15 -16.06
C ALA A 139 -4.16 -11.67 -16.97
N GLY A 140 -4.02 -10.44 -17.49
CA GLY A 140 -4.99 -9.80 -18.35
C GLY A 140 -4.40 -9.32 -19.68
N GLY A 141 -4.90 -9.87 -20.77
CA GLY A 141 -4.38 -9.61 -22.10
C GLY A 141 -5.05 -8.46 -22.83
N VAL A 142 -4.41 -8.06 -23.93
CA VAL A 142 -4.99 -7.13 -24.93
C VAL A 142 -6.17 -7.79 -25.65
N ASP A 143 -6.17 -9.10 -25.72
CA ASP A 143 -7.27 -9.95 -26.25
C ASP A 143 -8.54 -9.92 -25.41
N GLY A 144 -8.48 -9.33 -24.22
CA GLY A 144 -9.59 -9.26 -23.27
C GLY A 144 -9.79 -10.54 -22.46
N CYS A 145 -8.91 -11.52 -22.63
CA CYS A 145 -8.95 -12.76 -21.86
C CYS A 145 -8.40 -12.55 -20.46
N LEU A 146 -9.15 -13.01 -19.47
CA LEU A 146 -8.71 -13.07 -18.07
C LEU A 146 -8.26 -14.48 -17.75
N ARG A 147 -7.08 -14.61 -17.16
CA ARG A 147 -6.53 -15.88 -16.68
C ARG A 147 -6.18 -15.76 -15.22
N ILE A 148 -6.55 -16.77 -14.44
CA ILE A 148 -6.19 -16.91 -13.02
C ILE A 148 -5.47 -18.24 -12.87
N LEU A 149 -4.28 -18.19 -12.30
CA LEU A 149 -3.39 -19.34 -12.05
C LEU A 149 -3.19 -19.52 -10.55
N GLU A 150 -3.19 -20.76 -10.10
CA GLU A 150 -2.78 -21.13 -8.75
C GLU A 150 -1.25 -21.08 -8.64
N TRP A 151 -0.75 -20.47 -7.61
CA TRP A 151 0.68 -20.37 -7.33
C TRP A 151 1.07 -21.28 -6.16
N PRO A 152 2.25 -21.93 -6.16
CA PRO A 152 3.29 -21.94 -7.19
C PRO A 152 3.11 -23.03 -8.27
N ASN A 153 2.03 -23.78 -8.22
CA ASN A 153 1.80 -24.95 -9.08
C ASN A 153 1.52 -24.56 -10.54
N LEU A 154 1.20 -23.29 -10.79
CA LEU A 154 0.85 -22.75 -12.12
C LEU A 154 -0.36 -23.45 -12.77
N ARG A 155 -1.22 -24.05 -11.95
CA ARG A 155 -2.46 -24.67 -12.43
C ARG A 155 -3.46 -23.58 -12.81
N LEU A 156 -4.03 -23.71 -14.01
CA LEU A 156 -5.06 -22.79 -14.49
C LEU A 156 -6.36 -22.97 -13.69
N ILE A 157 -6.83 -21.92 -13.01
CA ILE A 157 -8.11 -21.87 -12.30
C ILE A 157 -9.19 -21.38 -13.26
N LEU A 158 -8.90 -20.29 -13.98
CA LEU A 158 -9.83 -19.65 -14.92
C LEU A 158 -9.12 -19.24 -16.19
N GLU A 159 -9.77 -19.49 -17.33
CA GLU A 159 -9.50 -18.83 -18.60
C GLU A 159 -10.83 -18.34 -19.17
N GLU A 160 -11.08 -17.03 -19.14
CA GLU A 160 -12.30 -16.42 -19.66
C GLU A 160 -11.98 -15.51 -20.84
N PRO A 161 -12.15 -16.02 -22.09
CA PRO A 161 -11.78 -15.27 -23.30
C PRO A 161 -12.64 -14.04 -23.55
N LYS A 162 -13.82 -13.98 -22.96
CA LYS A 162 -14.79 -12.88 -23.11
C LYS A 162 -14.94 -12.08 -21.83
N ALA A 163 -13.92 -12.07 -20.98
CA ALA A 163 -13.94 -11.26 -19.77
C ALA A 163 -14.14 -9.79 -20.09
N HIS A 164 -13.46 -9.27 -21.11
CA HIS A 164 -13.51 -7.88 -21.52
C HIS A 164 -13.21 -7.72 -23.02
N LYS A 165 -13.38 -6.51 -23.54
CA LYS A 165 -12.86 -6.15 -24.88
C LYS A 165 -11.34 -6.13 -24.91
N SER A 166 -10.73 -5.57 -23.87
CA SER A 166 -9.29 -5.57 -23.57
C SER A 166 -9.14 -5.18 -22.12
N ILE A 167 -8.39 -5.94 -21.35
CA ILE A 167 -8.14 -5.65 -19.94
C ILE A 167 -7.22 -4.46 -19.83
N LYS A 168 -7.59 -3.50 -18.96
CA LYS A 168 -6.84 -2.27 -18.75
C LYS A 168 -6.13 -2.25 -17.41
N ASP A 169 -6.79 -2.71 -16.36
CA ASP A 169 -6.25 -2.76 -15.00
C ASP A 169 -6.94 -3.85 -14.19
N MET A 170 -6.28 -4.35 -13.15
CA MET A 170 -6.84 -5.31 -12.21
C MET A 170 -6.14 -5.27 -10.87
N ASP A 171 -6.86 -5.69 -9.83
CA ASP A 171 -6.35 -5.78 -8.47
C ASP A 171 -7.10 -6.85 -7.67
N PHE A 172 -6.39 -7.52 -6.74
CA PHE A 172 -6.98 -8.45 -5.78
C PHE A 172 -7.37 -7.73 -4.50
N SER A 173 -8.45 -8.20 -3.87
CA SER A 173 -8.82 -7.79 -2.53
C SER A 173 -7.78 -8.24 -1.49
N LEU A 174 -7.76 -7.58 -0.33
CA LEU A 174 -6.80 -7.85 0.74
C LEU A 174 -6.90 -9.28 1.28
N ASP A 175 -8.10 -9.83 1.32
CA ASP A 175 -8.40 -11.22 1.72
C ASP A 175 -8.16 -12.24 0.60
N SER A 176 -7.76 -11.78 -0.60
CA SER A 176 -7.54 -12.61 -1.79
C SER A 176 -8.80 -13.36 -2.29
N GLU A 177 -10.01 -12.96 -1.84
CA GLU A 177 -11.26 -13.58 -2.24
C GLU A 177 -11.80 -13.04 -3.56
N PHE A 178 -11.55 -11.76 -3.86
CA PHE A 178 -12.09 -11.08 -5.03
C PHE A 178 -10.99 -10.55 -5.94
N LEU A 179 -11.27 -10.55 -7.24
CA LEU A 179 -10.49 -9.88 -8.27
C LEU A 179 -11.38 -8.84 -8.96
N ALA A 180 -10.95 -7.60 -8.99
CA ALA A 180 -11.56 -6.55 -9.79
C ALA A 180 -10.78 -6.37 -11.09
N THR A 181 -11.49 -6.21 -12.21
CA THR A 181 -10.90 -5.98 -13.54
C THR A 181 -11.60 -4.82 -14.23
N THR A 182 -10.83 -4.02 -14.97
CA THR A 182 -11.36 -2.93 -15.79
C THR A 182 -11.04 -3.14 -17.27
N SER A 183 -11.86 -2.54 -18.13
CA SER A 183 -11.79 -2.70 -19.57
C SER A 183 -11.63 -1.36 -20.29
N THR A 184 -11.07 -1.41 -21.47
CA THR A 184 -11.00 -0.25 -22.37
C THR A 184 -12.36 0.26 -22.84
N ASP A 185 -13.44 -0.52 -22.69
CA ASP A 185 -14.83 -0.10 -22.94
C ASP A 185 -15.45 0.67 -21.76
N GLY A 186 -14.66 0.89 -20.70
CA GLY A 186 -15.04 1.60 -19.49
C GLY A 186 -15.88 0.78 -18.52
N SER A 187 -16.06 -0.53 -18.74
CA SER A 187 -16.71 -1.45 -17.79
C SER A 187 -15.73 -1.95 -16.73
N ALA A 188 -16.25 -2.34 -15.58
CA ALA A 188 -15.50 -3.03 -14.53
C ALA A 188 -16.30 -4.22 -14.02
N ARG A 189 -15.62 -5.35 -13.79
CA ARG A 189 -16.20 -6.60 -13.32
C ARG A 189 -15.48 -7.10 -12.09
N ILE A 190 -16.23 -7.82 -11.26
CA ILE A 190 -15.75 -8.47 -10.05
C ILE A 190 -15.88 -9.97 -10.24
N TRP A 191 -14.83 -10.68 -9.86
CA TRP A 191 -14.71 -12.13 -9.98
C TRP A 191 -14.40 -12.73 -8.62
N LYS A 192 -14.92 -13.91 -8.34
CA LYS A 192 -14.49 -14.70 -7.20
C LYS A 192 -13.14 -15.34 -7.55
N ALA A 193 -12.14 -15.11 -6.74
CA ALA A 193 -10.77 -15.54 -7.07
C ALA A 193 -10.54 -17.05 -6.91
N GLU A 194 -11.40 -17.74 -6.17
CA GLU A 194 -11.31 -19.17 -5.90
C GLU A 194 -11.63 -20.02 -7.14
N ASP A 195 -12.68 -19.68 -7.85
CA ASP A 195 -13.24 -20.46 -8.98
C ASP A 195 -13.40 -19.64 -10.26
N GLY A 196 -13.08 -18.33 -10.21
CA GLY A 196 -13.22 -17.43 -11.34
C GLY A 196 -14.67 -17.06 -11.68
N PHE A 197 -15.63 -17.30 -10.78
CA PHE A 197 -17.04 -16.99 -11.04
C PHE A 197 -17.27 -15.47 -11.12
N PRO A 198 -17.96 -14.95 -12.15
CA PRO A 198 -18.29 -13.54 -12.25
C PRO A 198 -19.38 -13.17 -11.25
N LEU A 199 -19.04 -12.28 -10.28
CA LEU A 199 -19.96 -11.88 -9.22
C LEU A 199 -20.80 -10.68 -9.59
N ALA A 200 -20.18 -9.65 -10.14
CA ALA A 200 -20.85 -8.39 -10.42
C ALA A 200 -20.20 -7.64 -11.59
N THR A 201 -21.02 -6.85 -12.30
CA THR A 201 -20.54 -5.74 -13.12
C THR A 201 -20.84 -4.47 -12.37
N LEU A 202 -19.83 -3.62 -12.16
CA LEU A 202 -20.00 -2.40 -11.38
C LEU A 202 -20.92 -1.42 -12.12
N ALA A 203 -21.90 -0.92 -11.38
CA ALA A 203 -22.82 0.08 -11.90
C ALA A 203 -22.08 1.39 -12.15
N ARG A 204 -22.28 1.97 -13.33
CA ARG A 204 -21.73 3.26 -13.76
C ARG A 204 -22.82 4.10 -14.44
N ASN A 205 -22.62 5.42 -14.45
CA ASN A 205 -23.47 6.28 -15.24
C ASN A 205 -23.15 6.13 -16.74
N SER A 206 -24.05 6.52 -17.62
CA SER A 206 -23.87 6.41 -19.08
C SER A 206 -22.68 7.21 -19.63
N ASP A 207 -22.33 8.31 -18.94
CA ASP A 207 -21.22 9.20 -19.26
C ASP A 207 -19.91 8.87 -18.53
N GLU A 208 -19.89 7.74 -17.78
CA GLU A 208 -18.79 7.35 -16.91
C GLU A 208 -18.03 6.16 -17.49
N ASN A 209 -16.71 6.30 -17.64
CA ASN A 209 -15.79 5.23 -18.03
C ASN A 209 -14.86 4.91 -16.86
N ILE A 210 -14.95 3.68 -16.33
CA ILE A 210 -14.03 3.21 -15.29
C ILE A 210 -12.73 2.79 -15.95
N GLU A 211 -11.62 3.36 -15.50
CA GLU A 211 -10.31 3.14 -16.11
C GLU A 211 -9.39 2.27 -15.26
N LEU A 212 -9.37 2.48 -13.96
CA LEU A 212 -8.45 1.82 -13.02
C LEU A 212 -9.23 1.37 -11.78
N CYS A 213 -8.74 0.33 -11.12
CA CYS A 213 -9.32 -0.18 -9.88
C CYS A 213 -8.23 -0.56 -8.87
N ARG A 214 -8.49 -0.29 -7.59
CA ARG A 214 -7.65 -0.75 -6.46
C ARG A 214 -8.53 -1.02 -5.26
N PHE A 215 -8.32 -2.16 -4.63
CA PHE A 215 -8.94 -2.46 -3.35
C PHE A 215 -8.27 -1.68 -2.22
N SER A 216 -9.06 -1.32 -1.21
CA SER A 216 -8.50 -0.81 0.04
C SER A 216 -7.66 -1.90 0.71
N LYS A 217 -6.62 -1.48 1.42
CA LYS A 217 -5.76 -2.37 2.21
C LYS A 217 -5.99 -2.20 3.71
N ASP A 218 -7.06 -1.48 4.07
CA ASP A 218 -7.54 -1.37 5.45
C ASP A 218 -8.52 -2.51 5.73
N GLY A 219 -8.13 -3.46 6.57
CA GLY A 219 -8.95 -4.62 6.91
C GLY A 219 -10.22 -4.31 7.71
N THR A 220 -10.40 -3.06 8.18
CA THR A 220 -11.58 -2.67 8.97
C THR A 220 -12.74 -2.21 8.11
N LYS A 221 -12.48 -1.64 6.94
CA LYS A 221 -13.49 -1.15 6.01
C LYS A 221 -13.08 -1.46 4.56
N PRO A 222 -13.49 -2.61 4.03
CA PRO A 222 -13.11 -3.00 2.69
C PRO A 222 -13.90 -2.18 1.65
N PHE A 223 -13.18 -1.41 0.84
CA PHE A 223 -13.71 -0.65 -0.28
C PHE A 223 -12.96 -0.99 -1.56
N LEU A 224 -13.62 -0.72 -2.70
CA LEU A 224 -12.99 -0.71 -4.01
C LEU A 224 -12.99 0.73 -4.55
N PHE A 225 -11.81 1.24 -4.82
CA PHE A 225 -11.61 2.54 -5.47
C PHE A 225 -11.50 2.35 -6.97
N CYS A 226 -12.29 3.11 -7.73
CA CYS A 226 -12.24 3.10 -9.18
C CYS A 226 -12.00 4.51 -9.70
N ALA A 227 -10.87 4.72 -10.37
CA ALA A 227 -10.67 5.95 -11.12
C ALA A 227 -11.50 5.90 -12.40
N ALA A 228 -12.36 6.89 -12.55
CA ALA A 228 -13.30 6.97 -13.67
C ALA A 228 -13.25 8.36 -14.32
N GLN A 229 -13.49 8.39 -15.62
CA GLN A 229 -13.71 9.61 -16.37
C GLN A 229 -15.21 9.82 -16.55
N ARG A 230 -15.75 10.94 -16.01
CA ARG A 230 -17.13 11.35 -16.17
C ARG A 230 -17.16 12.60 -17.07
N GLY A 231 -17.51 12.41 -18.35
CA GLY A 231 -17.30 13.46 -19.36
C GLY A 231 -15.85 13.92 -19.30
N ASP A 232 -15.61 15.23 -19.07
CA ASP A 232 -14.27 15.81 -18.95
C ASP A 232 -13.71 15.81 -17.51
N THR A 233 -14.47 15.32 -16.55
CA THR A 233 -14.09 15.38 -15.14
C THR A 233 -13.59 14.02 -14.66
N PRO A 234 -12.33 13.88 -14.22
CA PRO A 234 -11.84 12.68 -13.56
C PRO A 234 -12.36 12.62 -12.12
N VAL A 235 -12.83 11.45 -11.73
CA VAL A 235 -13.34 11.16 -10.38
C VAL A 235 -12.82 9.83 -9.88
N VAL A 236 -12.75 9.67 -8.58
CA VAL A 236 -12.56 8.38 -7.93
C VAL A 236 -13.89 7.97 -7.30
N ASN A 237 -14.46 6.89 -7.81
CA ASN A 237 -15.64 6.27 -7.26
C ASN A 237 -15.25 5.31 -6.15
N VAL A 238 -16.07 5.23 -5.12
CA VAL A 238 -15.91 4.31 -3.99
C VAL A 238 -17.08 3.34 -3.99
N TYR A 239 -16.76 2.04 -4.04
CA TYR A 239 -17.74 0.96 -3.98
C TYR A 239 -17.56 0.18 -2.68
N ASP A 240 -18.68 -0.21 -2.09
CA ASP A 240 -18.72 -1.13 -0.95
C ASP A 240 -18.55 -2.57 -1.46
N ILE A 241 -17.60 -3.31 -0.90
CA ILE A 241 -17.31 -4.69 -1.31
C ILE A 241 -18.44 -5.67 -0.94
N SER A 242 -19.18 -5.41 0.14
CA SER A 242 -20.25 -6.30 0.59
C SER A 242 -21.46 -6.28 -0.35
N THR A 243 -21.71 -5.14 -0.97
CA THR A 243 -22.91 -4.92 -1.81
C THR A 243 -22.59 -4.62 -3.28
N TRP A 244 -21.34 -4.35 -3.62
CA TRP A 244 -20.86 -3.86 -4.91
C TRP A 244 -21.57 -2.60 -5.40
N LYS A 245 -22.15 -1.84 -4.46
CA LYS A 245 -22.82 -0.58 -4.75
C LYS A 245 -21.89 0.60 -4.58
N LYS A 246 -22.05 1.58 -5.46
CA LYS A 246 -21.33 2.86 -5.35
C LYS A 246 -21.83 3.63 -4.14
N ILE A 247 -20.91 3.96 -3.21
CA ILE A 247 -21.19 4.74 -2.00
C ILE A 247 -21.07 6.23 -2.30
N GLY A 248 -20.04 6.62 -3.06
CA GLY A 248 -19.76 8.02 -3.35
C GLY A 248 -18.67 8.18 -4.40
N PHE A 249 -18.29 9.43 -4.60
CA PHE A 249 -17.15 9.79 -5.46
C PHE A 249 -16.45 11.04 -4.96
N LYS A 250 -15.17 11.20 -5.32
CA LYS A 250 -14.38 12.38 -5.01
C LYS A 250 -13.50 12.76 -6.21
N LYS A 251 -13.33 14.07 -6.43
CA LYS A 251 -12.36 14.59 -7.40
C LYS A 251 -11.01 14.77 -6.70
N LEU A 252 -10.06 13.91 -6.97
CA LEU A 252 -8.71 13.93 -6.37
C LEU A 252 -7.63 14.40 -7.32
N ILE A 253 -7.93 14.46 -8.62
CA ILE A 253 -6.99 14.83 -9.67
C ILE A 253 -7.68 15.71 -10.69
N ARG A 254 -6.93 16.52 -11.42
CA ARG A 254 -7.48 17.50 -12.36
C ARG A 254 -7.66 16.95 -13.78
N LYS A 255 -6.79 16.03 -14.18
CA LYS A 255 -6.75 15.40 -15.50
C LYS A 255 -6.96 13.90 -15.38
N ALA A 256 -7.28 13.26 -16.49
CA ALA A 256 -7.52 11.81 -16.51
C ALA A 256 -6.39 11.04 -15.84
N ALA A 257 -6.74 10.12 -14.96
CA ALA A 257 -5.78 9.25 -14.29
C ALA A 257 -5.13 8.31 -15.31
N SER A 258 -3.84 8.08 -15.15
CA SER A 258 -3.09 7.08 -15.92
C SER A 258 -2.69 5.89 -15.07
N THR A 259 -2.48 6.11 -13.78
CA THR A 259 -2.09 5.08 -12.80
C THR A 259 -2.74 5.38 -11.45
N MET A 260 -2.90 4.32 -10.65
CA MET A 260 -3.45 4.41 -9.29
C MET A 260 -2.78 3.36 -8.39
N ALA A 261 -2.46 3.74 -7.16
CA ALA A 261 -1.89 2.84 -6.16
C ALA A 261 -2.46 3.12 -4.78
N VAL A 262 -2.56 2.09 -3.94
CA VAL A 262 -2.90 2.20 -2.51
C VAL A 262 -1.69 1.80 -1.69
N SER A 263 -1.35 2.58 -0.67
CA SER A 263 -0.25 2.27 0.23
C SER A 263 -0.49 0.95 0.96
N LEU A 264 0.59 0.27 1.36
CA LEU A 264 0.49 -1.04 1.99
C LEU A 264 -0.26 -1.01 3.32
N ASP A 265 -0.13 0.09 4.07
CA ASP A 265 -0.84 0.33 5.32
C ASP A 265 -2.31 0.76 5.13
N GLY A 266 -2.79 0.84 3.88
CA GLY A 266 -4.16 1.21 3.54
C GLY A 266 -4.50 2.69 3.75
N LYS A 267 -3.56 3.53 4.21
CA LYS A 267 -3.84 4.91 4.62
C LYS A 267 -3.91 5.90 3.46
N TYR A 268 -3.16 5.66 2.39
CA TYR A 268 -3.01 6.61 1.29
C TYR A 268 -3.38 5.99 -0.05
N LEU A 269 -4.05 6.80 -0.86
CA LEU A 269 -4.38 6.54 -2.26
C LEU A 269 -3.62 7.54 -3.12
N ALA A 270 -2.78 7.06 -4.04
CA ALA A 270 -2.06 7.89 -4.99
C ALA A 270 -2.64 7.74 -6.40
N LEU A 271 -2.68 8.84 -7.12
CA LEU A 271 -3.14 8.95 -8.51
C LEU A 271 -2.08 9.66 -9.33
N GLY A 272 -1.70 9.07 -10.44
CA GLY A 272 -0.89 9.70 -11.48
C GLY A 272 -1.76 10.08 -12.67
N SER A 273 -1.51 11.23 -13.29
CA SER A 273 -2.26 11.72 -14.43
C SER A 273 -1.51 11.56 -15.76
N LYS A 274 -2.25 11.71 -16.84
CA LYS A 274 -1.70 11.79 -18.21
C LYS A 274 -0.83 13.02 -18.45
N ASP A 275 -0.95 14.06 -17.60
CA ASP A 275 -0.18 15.32 -17.68
C ASP A 275 0.95 15.38 -16.64
N GLY A 276 1.29 14.27 -16.01
CA GLY A 276 2.39 14.20 -15.05
C GLY A 276 2.05 14.75 -13.66
N ASP A 277 0.78 15.05 -13.35
CA ASP A 277 0.38 15.41 -12.01
C ASP A 277 0.27 14.16 -11.14
N VAL A 278 0.72 14.27 -9.88
CA VAL A 278 0.57 13.22 -8.87
C VAL A 278 -0.17 13.79 -7.68
N SER A 279 -1.23 13.11 -7.27
CA SER A 279 -2.04 13.44 -6.10
C SER A 279 -2.03 12.27 -5.12
N VAL A 280 -1.79 12.54 -3.85
CA VAL A 280 -1.87 11.55 -2.77
C VAL A 280 -2.90 12.04 -1.77
N ALA A 281 -3.94 11.23 -1.55
CA ALA A 281 -5.02 11.50 -0.63
C ALA A 281 -5.04 10.47 0.50
N GLU A 282 -5.52 10.87 1.66
CA GLU A 282 -5.82 9.95 2.75
C GLU A 282 -7.10 9.17 2.42
N VAL A 283 -7.05 7.85 2.55
CA VAL A 283 -8.19 6.97 2.24
C VAL A 283 -9.42 7.26 3.13
N LYS A 284 -9.19 7.55 4.42
CA LYS A 284 -10.27 7.74 5.39
C LYS A 284 -11.10 9.01 5.15
N THR A 285 -10.45 10.11 4.82
CA THR A 285 -11.09 11.43 4.63
C THR A 285 -11.27 11.79 3.16
N MET A 286 -10.55 11.10 2.27
CA MET A 286 -10.42 11.45 0.85
C MET A 286 -9.93 12.90 0.66
N GLU A 287 -9.08 13.41 1.58
CA GLU A 287 -8.43 14.71 1.49
C GLU A 287 -7.03 14.57 0.90
N ILE A 288 -6.66 15.55 0.06
CA ILE A 288 -5.36 15.54 -0.62
C ILE A 288 -4.31 16.09 0.36
N TYR A 289 -3.33 15.26 0.71
CA TYR A 289 -2.20 15.65 1.56
C TYR A 289 -0.97 16.06 0.75
N HIS A 290 -0.77 15.45 -0.41
CA HIS A 290 0.38 15.77 -1.26
C HIS A 290 -0.08 15.94 -2.70
N TYR A 291 0.39 17.02 -3.35
CA TYR A 291 0.10 17.27 -4.75
C TYR A 291 1.33 17.81 -5.46
N SER A 292 1.81 17.07 -6.44
CA SER A 292 2.93 17.47 -7.30
C SER A 292 2.45 17.70 -8.72
N LYS A 293 2.79 18.85 -9.28
CA LYS A 293 2.42 19.20 -10.65
C LYS A 293 3.55 18.87 -11.62
N ARG A 294 3.17 18.36 -12.79
CA ARG A 294 4.06 18.15 -13.92
C ARG A 294 5.37 17.44 -13.57
N LEU A 295 5.29 16.42 -12.71
CA LEU A 295 6.40 15.49 -12.56
C LEU A 295 6.77 14.96 -13.94
N HIS A 296 8.03 14.60 -14.14
CA HIS A 296 8.54 14.13 -15.42
C HIS A 296 8.22 15.10 -16.58
N LEU A 297 8.34 16.43 -16.32
CA LEU A 297 8.10 17.51 -17.29
C LEU A 297 6.71 17.48 -17.92
N GLY A 298 5.71 16.98 -17.23
CA GLY A 298 4.33 16.94 -17.71
C GLY A 298 4.02 15.75 -18.64
N GLN A 299 4.89 14.74 -18.65
CA GLN A 299 4.62 13.48 -19.35
C GLN A 299 3.72 12.57 -18.51
N SER A 300 2.94 11.73 -19.20
CA SER A 300 2.05 10.77 -18.53
C SER A 300 2.81 9.87 -17.56
N ILE A 301 2.29 9.73 -16.35
CA ILE A 301 2.82 8.79 -15.36
C ILE A 301 2.50 7.37 -15.85
N ALA A 302 3.54 6.57 -16.05
CA ALA A 302 3.42 5.18 -16.51
C ALA A 302 3.46 4.18 -15.34
N LEU A 303 4.25 4.47 -14.32
CA LEU A 303 4.40 3.68 -13.11
C LEU A 303 4.19 4.56 -11.89
N LEU A 304 3.47 4.05 -10.90
CA LEU A 304 3.23 4.72 -9.64
C LEU A 304 3.02 3.66 -8.56
N GLU A 305 3.96 3.57 -7.62
CA GLU A 305 3.90 2.61 -6.52
C GLU A 305 4.43 3.19 -5.22
N PHE A 306 3.78 2.84 -4.11
CA PHE A 306 4.27 3.17 -2.77
C PHE A 306 5.40 2.25 -2.35
N CYS A 307 6.43 2.80 -1.71
CA CYS A 307 7.43 2.00 -1.02
C CYS A 307 6.76 1.23 0.14
N PRO A 308 7.09 -0.06 0.31
CA PRO A 308 6.49 -0.87 1.37
C PRO A 308 6.85 -0.42 2.79
N SER A 309 8.04 0.15 2.98
CA SER A 309 8.61 0.48 4.31
C SER A 309 8.65 1.98 4.61
N GLU A 310 8.68 2.82 3.58
CA GLU A 310 8.90 4.26 3.74
C GLU A 310 7.78 5.07 3.06
N ARG A 311 7.61 6.32 3.47
CA ARG A 311 6.63 7.24 2.90
C ARG A 311 7.19 7.92 1.65
N VAL A 312 7.53 7.10 0.69
CA VAL A 312 8.00 7.53 -0.62
C VAL A 312 7.18 6.89 -1.73
N LEU A 313 7.10 7.58 -2.84
CA LEU A 313 6.39 7.17 -4.03
C LEU A 313 7.39 7.02 -5.16
N LEU A 314 7.42 5.85 -5.77
CA LEU A 314 8.14 5.60 -7.01
C LEU A 314 7.24 5.99 -8.18
N THR A 315 7.74 6.81 -9.07
CA THR A 315 7.06 7.20 -10.30
C THR A 315 7.98 7.04 -11.50
N SER A 316 7.43 6.70 -12.65
CA SER A 316 8.11 6.80 -13.93
C SER A 316 7.17 7.35 -15.00
N SER A 317 7.74 7.80 -16.10
CA SER A 317 6.98 8.19 -17.28
C SER A 317 7.52 7.49 -18.53
N THR A 318 6.74 7.54 -19.60
CA THR A 318 7.10 6.91 -20.88
C THR A 318 8.32 7.51 -21.57
N GLN A 319 8.78 8.68 -21.16
CA GLN A 319 9.90 9.39 -21.80
C GLN A 319 11.04 9.73 -20.85
N TRP A 320 10.76 9.82 -19.56
CA TRP A 320 11.74 10.10 -18.51
C TRP A 320 11.90 8.87 -17.62
N GLY A 321 13.05 8.75 -16.99
CA GLY A 321 13.34 7.64 -16.09
C GLY A 321 12.48 7.64 -14.82
N GLU A 322 12.88 6.81 -13.91
CA GLU A 322 12.27 6.69 -12.58
C GLU A 322 12.62 7.88 -11.68
N MET A 323 11.69 8.22 -10.81
CA MET A 323 11.86 9.23 -9.77
C MET A 323 11.26 8.72 -8.47
N VAL A 324 11.96 8.94 -7.37
CA VAL A 324 11.47 8.68 -6.02
C VAL A 324 11.12 10.00 -5.37
N THR A 325 9.87 10.14 -4.92
CA THR A 325 9.37 11.36 -4.28
C THR A 325 9.01 11.07 -2.84
N ARG A 326 9.60 11.82 -1.91
CA ARG A 326 9.22 11.74 -0.49
C ARG A 326 7.89 12.45 -0.27
N LEU A 327 6.98 11.78 0.42
CA LEU A 327 5.67 12.32 0.69
C LEU A 327 5.69 13.21 1.94
N SER A 328 5.13 14.40 1.81
CA SER A 328 4.89 15.30 2.94
C SER A 328 3.56 14.95 3.62
N VAL A 329 3.49 13.76 4.18
CA VAL A 329 2.31 13.27 4.91
C VAL A 329 2.63 13.21 6.40
N PRO A 330 1.62 13.38 7.29
CA PRO A 330 1.83 13.29 8.73
C PRO A 330 2.50 11.96 9.10
N SER A 331 3.51 12.03 9.95
CA SER A 331 4.13 10.81 10.47
C SER A 331 3.23 10.19 11.53
N ASP A 332 3.04 8.89 11.47
CA ASP A 332 2.40 8.18 12.57
C ASP A 332 3.25 8.29 13.84
N TRP A 333 2.58 8.43 14.94
CA TRP A 333 3.22 8.34 16.24
C TRP A 333 3.79 6.92 16.40
N LYS A 334 5.06 6.81 16.72
CA LYS A 334 5.65 5.51 17.06
C LYS A 334 5.05 5.06 18.39
N ASP A 335 4.85 3.77 18.57
CA ASP A 335 4.22 3.20 19.76
C ASP A 335 4.84 3.72 21.07
N TRP A 336 6.17 3.85 21.11
CA TRP A 336 6.86 4.40 22.28
C TRP A 336 6.50 5.88 22.55
N GLN A 337 6.15 6.69 21.53
CA GLN A 337 5.71 8.08 21.70
C GLN A 337 4.31 8.13 22.31
N ILE A 338 3.44 7.19 21.90
CA ILE A 338 2.10 7.03 22.48
C ILE A 338 2.23 6.64 23.94
N TYR A 339 3.11 5.67 24.27
CA TYR A 339 3.36 5.26 25.66
C TYR A 339 3.93 6.42 26.49
N LEU A 340 4.85 7.22 25.97
CA LEU A 340 5.38 8.38 26.67
C LEU A 340 4.28 9.44 26.92
N LEU A 341 3.41 9.68 25.95
CA LEU A 341 2.28 10.60 26.12
C LEU A 341 1.32 10.09 27.20
N LEU A 342 0.95 8.82 27.16
CA LEU A 342 0.09 8.19 28.16
C LEU A 342 0.72 8.23 29.57
N LEU A 343 2.02 7.95 29.66
CA LEU A 343 2.76 8.06 30.92
C LEU A 343 2.78 9.51 31.45
N GLY A 344 2.99 10.49 30.56
CA GLY A 344 2.93 11.90 30.87
C GLY A 344 1.56 12.31 31.42
N LEU A 345 0.48 11.91 30.74
CA LEU A 345 -0.90 12.15 31.20
C LEU A 345 -1.18 11.50 32.55
N PHE A 346 -0.70 10.27 32.75
CA PHE A 346 -0.85 9.57 34.03
C PHE A 346 -0.12 10.33 35.15
N MET A 347 1.13 10.76 34.92
CA MET A 347 1.90 11.54 35.91
C MET A 347 1.22 12.86 36.23
N VAL A 348 0.70 13.59 35.23
CA VAL A 348 -0.04 14.85 35.45
C VAL A 348 -1.30 14.58 36.26
N SER A 349 -2.04 13.51 35.94
CA SER A 349 -3.23 13.10 36.72
C SER A 349 -2.89 12.74 38.16
N ALA A 350 -1.81 11.98 38.38
CA ALA A 350 -1.36 11.63 39.72
C ALA A 350 -0.96 12.86 40.55
N ILE A 351 -0.24 13.80 39.93
CA ILE A 351 0.13 15.08 40.57
C ILE A 351 -1.11 15.89 40.90
N ALA A 352 -2.06 16.02 39.97
CA ALA A 352 -3.30 16.71 40.19
C ALA A 352 -4.11 16.10 41.35
N CYS A 353 -4.21 14.77 41.38
CA CYS A 353 -4.83 14.05 42.50
C CYS A 353 -4.10 14.30 43.82
N TYR A 354 -2.76 14.24 43.82
CA TYR A 354 -1.96 14.54 45.01
C TYR A 354 -2.19 15.96 45.53
N ILE A 355 -2.17 16.97 44.65
CA ILE A 355 -2.46 18.38 45.03
C ILE A 355 -3.89 18.51 45.54
N PHE A 356 -4.84 17.88 44.87
CA PHE A 356 -6.23 17.88 45.29
C PHE A 356 -6.40 17.31 46.71
N PHE A 357 -5.83 16.11 46.98
CA PHE A 357 -5.91 15.49 48.29
C PHE A 357 -5.11 16.27 49.34
N LYS A 358 -3.96 16.85 49.02
CA LYS A 358 -3.21 17.70 49.94
C LYS A 358 -3.95 18.96 50.33
N ASN A 359 -4.70 19.56 49.39
CA ASN A 359 -5.47 20.77 49.64
C ASN A 359 -6.95 20.49 50.03
N SER A 360 -7.34 19.21 50.07
CA SER A 360 -8.75 18.84 50.30
C SER A 360 -9.25 19.12 51.71
N ASP A 361 -8.37 19.32 52.70
CA ASP A 361 -8.74 19.77 54.02
C ASP A 361 -9.50 21.12 54.03
N SER A 362 -9.26 21.95 53.03
CA SER A 362 -10.00 23.20 52.82
C SER A 362 -11.33 23.02 52.06
N PHE A 363 -11.42 22.01 51.22
CA PHE A 363 -12.60 21.77 50.36
C PHE A 363 -13.71 20.97 51.07
N TRP A 364 -13.32 20.07 52.00
CA TRP A 364 -14.26 19.25 52.75
C TRP A 364 -14.68 19.88 54.10
N ASN A 365 -14.24 21.12 54.37
CA ASN A 365 -14.73 21.90 55.52
C ASN A 365 -16.12 22.47 55.24
N PHE A 366 -17.09 21.62 54.90
CA PHE A 366 -18.48 21.96 55.19
C PHE A 366 -18.61 22.09 56.70
N PRO A 367 -19.36 23.11 57.23
CA PRO A 367 -19.57 23.28 58.65
C PRO A 367 -20.34 22.08 59.15
N LEU A 368 -19.63 21.11 59.69
CA LEU A 368 -20.18 20.06 60.50
C LEU A 368 -20.64 20.75 61.81
N GLY A 369 -21.93 20.56 62.14
CA GLY A 369 -22.50 21.13 63.38
C GLY A 369 -21.64 20.83 64.58
N LYS A 370 -21.63 21.76 65.55
CA LYS A 370 -20.87 21.66 66.80
C LYS A 370 -21.05 20.27 67.43
N GLY A 371 -19.97 19.47 67.44
CA GLY A 371 -19.92 18.23 68.21
C GLY A 371 -19.44 16.94 67.52
N GLN A 372 -19.11 16.95 66.20
CA GLN A 372 -18.58 15.73 65.55
C GLN A 372 -17.06 15.77 65.37
N THR A 373 -16.32 14.99 66.14
CA THR A 373 -14.91 14.75 65.95
C THR A 373 -14.71 13.75 64.79
N ARG A 374 -13.91 14.11 63.78
CA ARG A 374 -13.53 13.24 62.67
C ARG A 374 -12.60 12.10 63.13
N PRO A 375 -12.79 10.85 62.72
CA PRO A 375 -11.81 9.85 62.93
C PRO A 375 -10.58 10.15 62.07
N LYS A 376 -9.40 10.22 62.65
CA LYS A 376 -8.11 10.27 61.92
C LYS A 376 -7.88 8.91 61.28
N VAL A 377 -8.05 8.82 59.99
CA VAL A 377 -7.57 7.66 59.19
C VAL A 377 -6.11 7.94 58.90
N SER A 378 -5.20 7.31 59.67
CA SER A 378 -3.77 7.28 59.36
C SER A 378 -3.53 6.18 58.34
N PHE A 379 -3.14 6.59 57.13
CA PHE A 379 -2.88 5.68 56.00
C PHE A 379 -1.48 5.03 56.03
N PHE A 380 -0.65 5.34 57.03
CA PHE A 380 0.66 4.67 57.25
C PHE A 380 0.81 4.36 58.72
N GLY A 381 0.96 3.07 59.01
CA GLY A 381 1.18 2.56 60.36
C GLY A 381 2.52 3.06 60.90
N ASP A 382 2.45 3.85 61.98
CA ASP A 382 3.57 4.02 62.90
C ASP A 382 3.33 3.16 64.12
N SER A 383 4.07 2.08 64.18
CA SER A 383 4.18 1.24 65.34
C SER A 383 5.11 1.89 66.37
N LYS A 384 4.56 2.34 67.50
CA LYS A 384 5.31 2.52 68.75
C LYS A 384 4.54 1.87 69.90
N PRO A 385 5.25 1.13 70.73
CA PRO A 385 4.65 0.46 71.89
C PRO A 385 4.53 1.43 73.05
N SER A 386 3.47 1.33 73.81
CA SER A 386 3.40 1.97 75.11
C SER A 386 2.74 1.07 76.13
N ASP A 387 3.48 0.93 77.14
CA ASP A 387 3.23 0.28 78.38
C ASP A 387 1.93 0.73 79.11
N ASP A 388 1.24 -0.28 79.63
CA ASP A 388 0.82 -0.54 81.01
C ASP A 388 -0.03 0.47 81.78
N GLN A 389 -0.97 -0.10 82.39
CA GLN A 389 -1.56 0.00 83.72
C GLN A 389 -3.06 0.28 83.83
N SER A 390 -3.75 -0.81 84.07
CA SER A 390 -4.48 -1.14 85.27
C SER A 390 -5.73 -0.37 85.69
N LYS A 391 -6.67 -1.19 86.05
CA LYS A 391 -7.77 -1.04 87.01
C LYS A 391 -9.18 -0.73 86.53
N GLY A 392 -10.03 -1.71 86.71
CA GLY A 392 -11.19 -1.70 87.50
C GLY A 392 -12.49 -2.13 86.80
N ASN A 393 -12.80 -3.37 86.89
CA ASN A 393 -14.18 -3.89 86.91
C ASN A 393 -14.91 -3.31 88.13
N PRO A 394 -16.25 -3.25 88.21
CA PRO A 394 -17.12 -4.39 88.06
C PRO A 394 -18.59 -4.15 87.60
N PHE A 395 -19.27 -5.29 87.42
CA PHE A 395 -20.72 -5.58 87.37
C PHE A 395 -21.48 -5.22 86.09
N GLY A 396 -21.96 -6.07 85.26
CA GLY A 396 -22.80 -7.24 85.30
C GLY A 396 -24.28 -6.93 85.58
N PRO A 397 -25.23 -7.86 85.27
CA PRO A 397 -25.61 -8.39 83.96
C PRO A 397 -27.09 -8.08 83.63
N VAL A 398 -27.68 -8.88 82.69
CA VAL A 398 -29.11 -9.25 82.57
C VAL A 398 -29.89 -8.73 81.33
N GLU A 399 -30.16 -9.75 80.52
CA GLU A 399 -31.43 -10.13 79.85
C GLU A 399 -32.24 -9.09 79.04
N LEU A 400 -32.47 -9.32 77.85
CA LEU A 400 -33.41 -10.23 77.17
C LEU A 400 -33.11 -10.23 75.69
#